data_c321810d0da622a8358317057cc45c08
#
_entry.id   c321810d0da622a8358317057cc45c08
#
_cell.length_a   1.000
_cell.length_b   1.000
_cell.length_c   1.000
_cell.angle_alpha   90.00
_cell.angle_beta   90.00
_cell.angle_gamma   90.00
#
_symmetry.space_group_name_H-M   'P 1'
#
loop_
_entity.id
_entity.type
_entity.pdbx_description
1 polymer ?
#
loop_
_entity_poly.entity_id
_entity_poly.type
_entity_poly.pdbx_seq_one_letter_code
_entity_poly.pdbx_strand_id
1 'polypeptide(L)'
;MDKAEAHKILTEQLARFTDHAQLVPLVESQHIENCEVFGASGTRYQVEVQFFWDDAPMRAIRVVASIDDGGVRAFIPLTETLFVSPHEHTTA
;
A
#
# COMPACT_ATOMS: atom_id res chain seq x y z
N MET A 1 -0.94 2.15 -19.40
CA MET A 1 -1.02 2.79 -18.07
C MET A 1 0.00 3.90 -17.98
N ASP A 2 -0.43 5.05 -17.51
CA ASP A 2 0.49 6.15 -17.21
C ASP A 2 1.23 5.83 -15.91
N LYS A 3 2.49 5.44 -16.01
CA LYS A 3 3.25 4.99 -14.85
C LYS A 3 3.50 6.11 -13.84
N ALA A 4 3.69 7.33 -14.30
CA ALA A 4 3.90 8.46 -13.39
C ALA A 4 2.65 8.76 -12.58
N GLU A 5 1.49 8.72 -13.21
CA GLU A 5 0.21 8.92 -12.52
C GLU A 5 -0.07 7.77 -11.56
N ALA A 6 0.15 6.53 -12.00
CA ALA A 6 -0.06 5.36 -11.17
C ALA A 6 0.87 5.36 -9.96
N HIS A 7 2.13 5.73 -10.15
CA HIS A 7 3.10 5.83 -9.07
C HIS A 7 2.70 6.88 -8.03
N LYS A 8 2.20 8.02 -8.49
CA LYS A 8 1.70 9.06 -7.60
C LYS A 8 0.53 8.57 -6.76
N ILE A 9 -0.40 7.85 -7.39
CA ILE A 9 -1.55 7.28 -6.68
C ILE A 9 -1.09 6.28 -5.63
N LEU A 10 -0.15 5.40 -5.97
CA LEU A 10 0.40 4.43 -5.01
C LEU A 10 1.03 5.12 -3.81
N THR A 11 1.84 6.15 -4.07
CA THR A 11 2.48 6.90 -3.00
C THR A 11 1.45 7.55 -2.07
N GLU A 12 0.40 8.13 -2.64
CA GLU A 12 -0.67 8.74 -1.87
C GLU A 12 -1.44 7.71 -1.05
N GLN A 13 -1.68 6.53 -1.60
CA GLN A 13 -2.37 5.47 -0.88
C GLN A 13 -1.52 4.93 0.27
N LEU A 14 -0.23 4.72 0.04
CA LEU A 14 0.67 4.23 1.08
C LEU A 14 0.82 5.24 2.23
N ALA A 15 0.72 6.53 1.93
CA ALA A 15 0.81 7.56 2.97
C ALA A 15 -0.30 7.48 4.02
N ARG A 16 -1.36 6.74 3.75
CA ARG A 16 -2.45 6.51 4.71
C ARG A 16 -2.07 5.51 5.80
N PHE A 17 -1.00 4.72 5.57
CA PHE A 17 -0.66 3.57 6.40
C PHE A 17 0.73 3.73 7.02
N THR A 18 0.88 4.73 7.87
CA THR A 18 2.18 5.06 8.46
C THR A 18 2.24 4.85 9.97
N ASP A 19 1.11 4.54 10.60
CA ASP A 19 1.05 4.32 12.05
C ASP A 19 1.09 2.82 12.34
N HIS A 20 2.22 2.35 12.82
CA HIS A 20 2.45 0.93 13.10
C HIS A 20 1.35 0.34 14.00
N ALA A 21 0.97 1.04 15.07
CA ALA A 21 -0.03 0.52 16.01
C ALA A 21 -1.39 0.27 15.33
N GLN A 22 -1.76 1.11 14.37
CA GLN A 22 -3.02 0.94 13.64
C GLN A 22 -2.92 -0.16 12.60
N LEU A 23 -1.71 -0.50 12.15
CA LEU A 23 -1.50 -1.52 11.13
C LEU A 23 -1.48 -2.94 11.71
N VAL A 24 -1.13 -3.10 12.98
CA VAL A 24 -1.04 -4.41 13.60
C VAL A 24 -2.32 -5.24 13.42
N PRO A 25 -3.53 -4.73 13.73
CA PRO A 25 -4.73 -5.53 13.50
C PRO A 25 -4.98 -5.87 12.04
N LEU A 26 -4.52 -5.02 11.12
CA LEU A 26 -4.68 -5.29 9.69
C LEU A 26 -3.80 -6.46 9.25
N VAL A 27 -2.58 -6.53 9.78
CA VAL A 27 -1.69 -7.66 9.51
C VAL A 27 -2.26 -8.94 10.10
N GLU A 28 -2.71 -8.89 11.34
CA GLU A 28 -3.18 -10.08 12.05
C GLU A 28 -4.47 -10.64 11.48
N SER A 29 -5.35 -9.79 10.97
CA SER A 29 -6.58 -10.23 10.31
C SER A 29 -6.38 -10.57 8.85
N GLN A 30 -5.17 -10.40 8.32
CA GLN A 30 -4.87 -10.59 6.90
C GLN A 30 -5.78 -9.74 6.02
N HIS A 31 -5.98 -8.50 6.46
CA HIS A 31 -6.85 -7.56 5.76
C HIS A 31 -6.28 -7.18 4.39
N ILE A 32 -7.15 -7.14 3.40
CA ILE A 32 -6.81 -6.65 2.07
C ILE A 32 -7.73 -5.46 1.81
N GLU A 33 -7.14 -4.31 1.52
CA GLU A 33 -7.93 -3.14 1.20
C GLU A 33 -7.92 -2.93 -0.30
N ASN A 34 -9.12 -2.82 -0.87
CA ASN A 34 -9.30 -2.55 -2.29
C ASN A 34 -10.00 -1.22 -2.46
N CYS A 35 -9.52 -0.40 -3.36
CA CYS A 35 -10.21 0.83 -3.69
C CYS A 35 -10.05 1.17 -5.16
N GLU A 36 -10.97 2.00 -5.65
CA GLU A 36 -10.95 2.51 -6.99
C GLU A 36 -10.56 3.98 -6.92
N VAL A 37 -9.61 4.37 -7.75
CA VAL A 37 -9.12 5.75 -7.78
C VAL A 37 -9.15 6.25 -9.22
N PHE A 38 -9.66 7.46 -9.41
CA PHE A 38 -9.60 8.11 -10.72
C PHE A 38 -8.40 9.03 -10.76
N GLY A 39 -7.54 8.83 -11.75
CA GLY A 39 -6.40 9.71 -11.96
C GLY A 39 -6.83 11.02 -12.61
N ALA A 40 -5.94 11.99 -12.61
CA ALA A 40 -6.17 13.29 -13.23
C ALA A 40 -6.49 13.16 -14.74
N SER A 41 -5.99 12.11 -15.37
CA SER A 41 -6.26 11.82 -16.78
C SER A 41 -7.66 11.29 -17.04
N GLY A 42 -8.42 10.97 -15.99
CA GLY A 42 -9.72 10.32 -16.09
C GLY A 42 -9.63 8.80 -16.07
N THR A 43 -8.45 8.23 -16.06
CA THR A 43 -8.26 6.78 -16.01
C THR A 43 -8.72 6.25 -14.65
N ARG A 44 -9.46 5.14 -14.68
CA ARG A 44 -9.92 4.46 -13.47
C ARG A 44 -8.90 3.40 -13.09
N TYR A 45 -8.39 3.49 -11.89
CA TYR A 45 -7.41 2.55 -11.36
C TYR A 45 -8.00 1.70 -10.25
N GLN A 46 -7.56 0.44 -10.19
CA GLN A 46 -7.84 -0.46 -9.07
C GLN A 46 -6.60 -0.54 -8.22
N VAL A 47 -6.74 -0.27 -6.92
CA VAL A 47 -5.63 -0.31 -5.98
C VAL A 47 -5.91 -1.37 -4.93
N GLU A 48 -4.94 -2.24 -4.69
CA GLU A 48 -5.01 -3.25 -3.65
C GLU A 48 -3.87 -3.01 -2.68
N VAL A 49 -4.16 -3.00 -1.39
CA VAL A 49 -3.15 -2.83 -0.35
C VAL A 49 -3.17 -4.03 0.58
N GLN A 50 -2.00 -4.62 0.80
CA GLN A 50 -1.83 -5.77 1.67
C GLN A 50 -0.82 -5.45 2.78
N PHE A 51 -0.93 -6.16 3.89
CA PHE A 51 -0.15 -5.87 5.10
C PHE A 51 0.51 -7.15 5.60
N PHE A 52 1.82 -7.11 5.79
CA PHE A 52 2.61 -8.27 6.22
C PHE A 52 3.61 -7.88 7.29
N TRP A 53 3.90 -8.81 8.20
CA TRP A 53 5.12 -8.66 9.01
C TRP A 53 6.31 -8.79 8.06
N ASP A 54 7.26 -7.89 8.17
CA ASP A 54 8.42 -7.91 7.26
C ASP A 54 9.35 -9.07 7.58
N ASP A 55 9.71 -9.21 8.84
CA ASP A 55 10.67 -10.21 9.27
C ASP A 55 10.10 -11.09 10.37
N ALA A 56 9.58 -10.48 11.41
CA ALA A 56 9.03 -11.19 12.56
C ALA A 56 7.80 -10.48 13.09
N PRO A 57 6.88 -11.21 13.75
CA PRO A 57 5.69 -10.59 14.32
C PRO A 57 6.03 -9.46 15.28
N MET A 58 5.20 -8.42 15.27
CA MET A 58 5.34 -7.24 16.12
C MET A 58 6.56 -6.36 15.82
N ARG A 59 7.27 -6.66 14.74
CA ARG A 59 8.37 -5.84 14.25
C ARG A 59 7.89 -4.94 13.12
N ALA A 60 8.76 -4.66 12.15
CA ALA A 60 8.36 -3.83 11.02
C ALA A 60 7.23 -4.47 10.23
N ILE A 61 6.36 -3.63 9.69
CA ILE A 61 5.27 -4.06 8.81
C ILE A 61 5.61 -3.62 7.39
N ARG A 62 5.40 -4.53 6.45
CA ARG A 62 5.53 -4.26 5.04
C ARG A 62 4.14 -4.02 4.48
N VAL A 63 3.92 -2.81 3.98
CA VAL A 63 2.66 -2.43 3.34
C VAL A 63 2.89 -2.46 1.84
N VAL A 64 2.18 -3.31 1.13
CA VAL A 64 2.37 -3.51 -0.31
C VAL A 64 1.13 -3.01 -1.04
N ALA A 65 1.30 -2.01 -1.87
CA ALA A 65 0.22 -1.49 -2.69
C ALA A 65 0.47 -1.81 -4.16
N SER A 66 -0.54 -2.33 -4.82
CA SER A 66 -0.51 -2.65 -6.25
C SER A 66 -1.59 -1.87 -6.96
N ILE A 67 -1.33 -1.47 -8.19
CA ILE A 67 -2.26 -0.69 -8.98
C ILE A 67 -2.30 -1.21 -10.41
N ASP A 68 -3.52 -1.28 -10.99
CA ASP A 68 -3.68 -1.55 -12.40
C ASP A 68 -4.83 -0.71 -12.95
N ASP A 69 -4.88 -0.58 -14.27
CA ASP A 69 -5.92 0.21 -14.93
C ASP A 69 -7.01 -0.65 -15.56
N GLY A 70 -7.01 -1.95 -15.26
CA GLY A 70 -8.00 -2.88 -15.80
C GLY A 70 -7.78 -3.23 -17.27
N GLY A 71 -6.69 -2.78 -17.87
CA GLY A 71 -6.39 -3.10 -19.25
C GLY A 71 -5.97 -4.55 -19.46
N VAL A 72 -5.95 -4.96 -20.73
CA VAL A 72 -5.63 -6.34 -21.10
C VAL A 72 -4.23 -6.75 -20.68
N ARG A 73 -3.36 -5.79 -20.46
CA ARG A 73 -1.96 -6.03 -20.07
C ARG A 73 -1.70 -5.83 -18.58
N ALA A 74 -2.75 -5.84 -17.80
CA ALA A 74 -2.66 -5.55 -16.37
C ALA A 74 -2.20 -6.76 -15.54
N PHE A 75 -1.63 -7.79 -16.16
CA PHE A 75 -1.14 -8.92 -15.36
C PHE A 75 0.15 -8.62 -14.62
N ILE A 76 0.79 -7.50 -14.90
CA ILE A 76 1.95 -7.06 -14.12
C ILE A 76 1.62 -5.70 -13.56
N PRO A 77 0.93 -5.65 -12.40
CA PRO A 77 0.58 -4.37 -11.80
C PRO A 77 1.84 -3.67 -11.31
N LEU A 78 1.79 -2.35 -11.30
CA LEU A 78 2.82 -1.56 -10.67
C LEU A 78 2.66 -1.74 -9.15
N THR A 79 3.77 -1.97 -8.45
CA THR A 79 3.75 -2.25 -7.01
C THR A 79 4.74 -1.36 -6.28
N GLU A 80 4.33 -0.85 -5.14
CA GLU A 80 5.17 -0.08 -4.24
C GLU A 80 5.07 -0.66 -2.84
N THR A 81 6.16 -0.62 -2.10
CA THR A 81 6.22 -1.14 -0.74
C THR A 81 6.69 -0.05 0.22
N LEU A 82 6.02 0.02 1.36
CA LEU A 82 6.40 0.89 2.46
C LEU A 82 6.71 0.03 3.67
N PHE A 83 7.84 0.30 4.34
CA PHE A 83 8.19 -0.38 5.58
C PHE A 83 7.88 0.55 6.75
N VAL A 84 7.08 0.07 7.69
CA VAL A 84 6.66 0.84 8.85
C VAL A 84 7.23 0.17 10.10
N SER A 85 8.16 0.84 10.74
CA SER A 85 8.78 0.33 11.96
C SER A 85 7.89 0.60 13.18
N PRO A 86 8.02 -0.22 14.24
CA PRO A 86 7.31 0.05 15.47
C PRO A 86 7.65 1.46 15.95
N HIS A 87 6.65 2.09 16.55
CA HIS A 87 6.87 3.42 17.10
C HIS A 87 7.77 3.30 18.32
N GLU A 88 9.03 3.66 18.16
CA GLU A 88 9.92 3.70 19.28
C GLU A 88 9.77 5.01 20.00
N HIS A 89 9.38 4.94 21.25
CA HIS A 89 9.55 6.05 22.13
C HIS A 89 11.01 6.27 22.36
N THR A 90 11.62 6.96 21.48
CA THR A 90 12.80 7.63 21.90
C THR A 90 12.34 8.75 22.80
N THR A 91 12.08 8.45 23.97
CA THR A 91 12.22 9.48 24.93
C THR A 91 13.67 9.67 25.12
N ALA A 92 14.11 10.45 24.40
CA ALA A 92 15.25 10.98 25.02
C ALA A 92 14.84 11.60 26.30
#